data_4178c16448ad38347169c75a7af3f108
#
_entry.id   4178c16448ad38347169c75a7af3f108
#
_cell.length_a   1.000
_cell.length_b   1.000
_cell.length_c   1.000
_cell.angle_alpha   90.00
_cell.angle_beta   90.00
_cell.angle_gamma   90.00
#
_symmetry.space_group_name_H-M   'P 1'
#
loop_
_entity.id
_entity.type
_entity.pdbx_description
1 polymer ?
#
loop_
_entity_poly.entity_id
_entity_poly.type
_entity_poly.pdbx_seq_one_letter_code
_entity_poly.pdbx_strand_id
1 'polypeptide(L)'
;MNRIVFLLIITFSISSLNAQEKIQNINFLFANNGYGLGYEYEKFRKSNVSIGVDLRFYDVRNDEYPIYDPFYNQFTVAGEKDILLFPLFFKTNYYLFDGQIANSFRPYLTFSIGPFIAVDGDETISSFSKKWRSTESQTNLGASLGFGVNFSQPSGNTLALGLGYDYLNVEKPIHSKEDFGGGYLFLKYQINRE
;
A
#
# COMPACT_ATOMS: atom_id res chain seq x y z
N MET A 1 12.82 22.58 -15.20
CA MET A 1 13.62 21.35 -15.38
C MET A 1 13.08 20.67 -16.63
N ASN A 2 13.90 20.47 -17.67
CA ASN A 2 13.43 20.07 -19.00
C ASN A 2 12.78 18.67 -18.96
N ARG A 3 11.57 18.56 -19.52
CA ARG A 3 10.83 17.28 -19.67
C ARG A 3 11.66 16.18 -20.33
N ILE A 4 12.60 16.56 -21.20
CA ILE A 4 13.55 15.67 -21.90
C ILE A 4 14.55 15.02 -20.92
N VAL A 5 15.05 15.76 -19.92
CA VAL A 5 15.98 15.23 -18.90
C VAL A 5 15.28 14.21 -17.99
N PHE A 6 14.02 14.45 -17.65
CA PHE A 6 13.21 13.52 -16.88
C PHE A 6 12.91 12.23 -17.65
N LEU A 7 12.58 12.33 -18.94
CA LEU A 7 12.40 11.18 -19.83
C LEU A 7 13.70 10.38 -20.02
N LEU A 8 14.85 11.06 -20.16
CA LEU A 8 16.16 10.40 -20.27
C LEU A 8 16.56 9.67 -19.00
N ILE A 9 16.26 10.21 -17.81
CA ILE A 9 16.52 9.53 -16.54
C ILE A 9 15.66 8.28 -16.42
N ILE A 10 14.39 8.34 -16.83
CA ILE A 10 13.48 7.18 -16.81
C ILE A 10 13.95 6.10 -17.80
N THR A 11 14.31 6.48 -19.03
CA THR A 11 14.78 5.52 -20.05
C THR A 11 16.14 4.90 -19.69
N PHE A 12 17.04 5.65 -19.09
CA PHE A 12 18.33 5.13 -18.64
C PHE A 12 18.19 4.20 -17.44
N SER A 13 17.20 4.45 -16.57
CA SER A 13 16.88 3.56 -15.45
C SER A 13 16.29 2.22 -15.90
N ILE A 14 15.54 2.20 -17.01
CA ILE A 14 14.90 1.00 -17.55
C ILE A 14 15.91 0.10 -18.30
N SER A 15 16.88 0.68 -19.01
CA SER A 15 17.84 -0.09 -19.83
C SER A 15 18.91 -0.83 -19.02
N SER A 16 19.14 -0.48 -17.75
CA SER A 16 20.09 -1.18 -16.86
C SER A 16 19.48 -2.36 -16.09
N LEU A 17 18.26 -2.77 -16.41
CA LEU A 17 17.50 -3.82 -15.72
C LEU A 17 17.78 -5.23 -16.29
N ASN A 18 19.02 -5.63 -16.39
CA ASN A 18 19.35 -7.06 -16.40
C ASN A 18 19.15 -7.61 -14.99
N ALA A 19 17.89 -7.86 -14.66
CA ALA A 19 17.49 -8.36 -13.36
C ALA A 19 17.69 -9.86 -13.30
N GLN A 20 18.36 -10.32 -12.28
CA GLN A 20 18.66 -11.74 -12.10
C GLN A 20 17.45 -12.54 -11.66
N GLU A 21 16.48 -11.91 -10.98
CA GLU A 21 15.33 -12.62 -10.43
C GLU A 21 14.11 -11.70 -10.33
N LYS A 22 12.96 -12.18 -10.79
CA LYS A 22 11.67 -11.49 -10.73
C LYS A 22 10.78 -12.17 -9.70
N ILE A 23 10.15 -11.40 -8.86
CA ILE A 23 9.27 -11.89 -7.80
C ILE A 23 7.93 -11.17 -7.90
N GLN A 24 6.86 -11.93 -7.76
CA GLN A 24 5.50 -11.44 -7.67
C GLN A 24 4.87 -11.86 -6.36
N ASN A 25 4.27 -10.91 -5.65
CA ASN A 25 3.69 -11.14 -4.34
C ASN A 25 2.27 -10.60 -4.26
N ILE A 26 1.44 -11.26 -3.46
CA ILE A 26 0.18 -10.71 -2.93
C ILE A 26 0.38 -10.36 -1.47
N ASN A 27 -0.15 -9.20 -1.07
CA ASN A 27 -0.09 -8.71 0.30
C ASN A 27 -1.49 -8.57 0.88
N PHE A 28 -1.64 -8.99 2.12
CA PHE A 28 -2.76 -8.63 2.99
C PHE A 28 -2.26 -7.60 3.98
N LEU A 29 -2.95 -6.47 4.08
CA LEU A 29 -2.57 -5.33 4.89
C LEU A 29 -3.64 -5.10 5.97
N PHE A 30 -3.20 -4.95 7.20
CA PHE A 30 -4.03 -4.65 8.37
C PHE A 30 -3.56 -3.30 8.91
N ALA A 31 -4.22 -2.24 8.49
CA ALA A 31 -3.87 -0.88 8.85
C ALA A 31 -4.75 -0.37 10.02
N ASN A 32 -4.28 0.64 10.73
CA ASN A 32 -5.03 1.26 11.82
C ASN A 32 -6.42 1.75 11.37
N ASN A 33 -6.53 2.15 10.11
CA ASN A 33 -7.75 2.75 9.55
C ASN A 33 -8.57 1.79 8.68
N GLY A 34 -8.18 0.51 8.57
CA GLY A 34 -8.90 -0.46 7.72
C GLY A 34 -8.04 -1.61 7.24
N TYR A 35 -8.51 -2.26 6.18
CA TYR A 35 -7.86 -3.42 5.59
C TYR A 35 -7.41 -3.10 4.17
N GLY A 36 -6.39 -3.81 3.71
CA GLY A 36 -5.89 -3.63 2.35
C GLY A 36 -5.45 -4.93 1.69
N LEU A 37 -5.43 -4.86 0.37
CA LEU A 37 -4.83 -5.86 -0.51
C LEU A 37 -3.75 -5.18 -1.33
N GLY A 38 -2.66 -5.88 -1.61
CA GLY A 38 -1.59 -5.38 -2.44
C GLY A 38 -1.08 -6.42 -3.42
N TYR A 39 -0.57 -5.93 -4.53
CA TYR A 39 0.20 -6.70 -5.49
C TYR A 39 1.55 -6.04 -5.68
N GLU A 40 2.63 -6.81 -5.50
CA GLU A 40 3.98 -6.34 -5.68
C GLU A 40 4.67 -7.07 -6.82
N TYR A 41 5.36 -6.30 -7.65
CA TYR A 41 6.30 -6.81 -8.64
C TYR A 41 7.68 -6.27 -8.31
N GLU A 42 8.63 -7.18 -8.04
CA GLU A 42 9.98 -6.84 -7.61
C GLU A 42 11.02 -7.49 -8.51
N LYS A 43 12.16 -6.83 -8.64
CA LYS A 43 13.36 -7.35 -9.29
C LYS A 43 14.57 -7.16 -8.39
N PHE A 44 15.36 -8.22 -8.19
CA PHE A 44 16.65 -8.09 -7.54
C PHE A 44 17.63 -7.38 -8.45
N ARG A 45 18.31 -6.41 -7.90
CA ARG A 45 19.38 -5.69 -8.58
C ARG A 45 20.76 -6.13 -8.09
N LYS A 46 20.83 -6.54 -6.82
CA LYS A 46 21.96 -7.15 -6.13
C LYS A 46 21.38 -8.18 -5.17
N SER A 47 22.25 -9.02 -4.59
CA SER A 47 21.80 -10.04 -3.63
C SER A 47 20.96 -9.47 -2.47
N ASN A 48 21.27 -8.22 -2.07
CA ASN A 48 20.67 -7.58 -0.90
C ASN A 48 19.72 -6.41 -1.22
N VAL A 49 19.46 -6.09 -2.51
CA VAL A 49 18.57 -4.98 -2.90
C VAL A 49 17.60 -5.42 -3.97
N SER A 50 16.32 -5.27 -3.72
CA SER A 50 15.30 -5.35 -4.74
C SER A 50 14.62 -3.98 -4.97
N ILE A 51 14.17 -3.78 -6.20
CA ILE A 51 13.37 -2.62 -6.60
C ILE A 51 12.10 -3.11 -7.29
N GLY A 52 11.03 -2.38 -7.15
CA GLY A 52 9.77 -2.82 -7.74
C GLY A 52 8.66 -1.78 -7.69
N VAL A 53 7.48 -2.28 -7.94
CA VAL A 53 6.22 -1.53 -7.89
C VAL A 53 5.28 -2.26 -6.93
N ASP A 54 4.59 -1.49 -6.11
CA ASP A 54 3.64 -1.97 -5.12
C ASP A 54 2.31 -1.23 -5.36
N LEU A 55 1.33 -1.97 -5.84
CA LEU A 55 -0.04 -1.49 -6.03
C LEU A 55 -0.86 -1.97 -4.84
N ARG A 56 -1.46 -1.04 -4.12
CA ARG A 56 -2.29 -1.33 -2.95
C ARG A 56 -3.73 -0.85 -3.15
N PHE A 57 -4.60 -1.46 -2.44
CA PHE A 57 -6.00 -1.08 -2.27
C PHE A 57 -6.29 -1.08 -0.77
N TYR A 58 -6.82 0.02 -0.24
CA TYR A 58 -7.29 0.10 1.13
C TYR A 58 -8.77 0.44 1.16
N ASP A 59 -9.49 -0.31 1.97
CA ASP A 59 -10.84 0.01 2.44
C ASP A 59 -10.70 0.68 3.81
N VAL A 60 -10.87 1.99 3.83
CA VAL A 60 -10.71 2.82 5.02
C VAL A 60 -12.07 3.14 5.59
N ARG A 61 -12.29 2.72 6.82
CA ARG A 61 -13.48 3.08 7.58
C ARG A 61 -13.19 4.33 8.40
N ASN A 62 -14.10 5.28 8.35
CA ASN A 62 -14.03 6.43 9.25
C ASN A 62 -14.72 6.07 10.57
N ASP A 63 -14.25 6.69 11.66
CA ASP A 63 -14.81 6.43 12.99
C ASP A 63 -16.29 6.77 13.03
N GLU A 64 -17.08 5.82 13.48
CA GLU A 64 -18.48 6.00 13.75
C GLU A 64 -18.67 6.87 15.00
N TYR A 65 -19.43 7.96 14.88
CA TYR A 65 -19.79 8.77 16.04
C TYR A 65 -21.18 8.40 16.54
N PRO A 66 -21.34 8.02 17.80
CA PRO A 66 -22.68 7.88 18.37
C PRO A 66 -23.35 9.26 18.46
N ILE A 67 -24.39 9.47 17.66
CA ILE A 67 -25.25 10.65 17.76
C ILE A 67 -26.45 10.27 18.60
N TYR A 68 -26.68 11.05 19.66
CA TYR A 68 -27.90 10.90 20.45
C TYR A 68 -29.10 11.47 19.68
N ASP A 69 -30.07 10.60 19.38
CA ASP A 69 -31.34 10.99 18.79
C ASP A 69 -32.36 11.27 19.91
N PRO A 70 -32.72 12.54 20.15
CA PRO A 70 -33.62 12.90 21.22
C PRO A 70 -35.09 12.46 20.97
N PHE A 71 -35.45 12.18 19.71
CA PHE A 71 -36.83 11.74 19.39
C PHE A 71 -37.05 10.28 19.74
N TYR A 72 -36.02 9.45 19.53
CA TYR A 72 -36.12 8.02 19.82
C TYR A 72 -35.45 7.62 21.13
N ASN A 73 -34.86 8.58 21.86
CA ASN A 73 -34.13 8.39 23.12
C ASN A 73 -33.08 7.25 23.02
N GLN A 74 -32.37 7.20 21.88
CA GLN A 74 -31.34 6.19 21.59
C GLN A 74 -30.13 6.79 20.89
N PHE A 75 -28.99 6.13 20.98
CA PHE A 75 -27.83 6.47 20.20
C PHE A 75 -27.96 5.81 18.82
N THR A 76 -27.90 6.61 17.78
CA THR A 76 -27.72 6.15 16.40
C THR A 76 -26.26 6.35 16.00
N VAL A 77 -25.75 5.42 15.21
CA VAL A 77 -24.41 5.55 14.66
C VAL A 77 -24.53 6.36 13.37
N ALA A 78 -23.85 7.50 13.33
CA ALA A 78 -23.74 8.28 12.11
C ALA A 78 -22.28 8.30 11.65
N GLY A 79 -22.07 8.21 10.35
CA GLY A 79 -20.75 8.43 9.75
C GLY A 79 -20.04 7.19 9.25
N GLU A 80 -20.75 6.11 8.93
CA GLU A 80 -20.16 5.02 8.16
C GLU A 80 -19.79 5.55 6.77
N LYS A 81 -18.52 5.95 6.59
CA LYS A 81 -18.04 6.55 5.36
C LYS A 81 -16.98 5.64 4.75
N ASP A 82 -17.29 5.13 3.57
CA ASP A 82 -16.41 4.27 2.81
C ASP A 82 -15.44 5.12 1.97
N ILE A 83 -14.18 5.14 2.34
CA ILE A 83 -13.13 5.79 1.57
C ILE A 83 -12.21 4.71 1.01
N LEU A 84 -12.02 4.73 -0.30
CA LEU A 84 -11.10 3.82 -0.96
C LEU A 84 -9.80 4.55 -1.31
N LEU A 85 -8.66 3.93 -0.97
CA LEU A 85 -7.35 4.43 -1.33
C LEU A 85 -6.66 3.46 -2.29
N PHE A 86 -6.03 4.01 -3.32
CA PHE A 86 -5.30 3.26 -4.34
C PHE A 86 -3.86 3.78 -4.45
N PRO A 87 -2.96 3.41 -3.55
CA PRO A 87 -1.54 3.73 -3.68
C PRO A 87 -0.87 2.94 -4.79
N LEU A 88 -0.07 3.64 -5.60
CA LEU A 88 0.85 3.07 -6.58
C LEU A 88 2.25 3.53 -6.24
N PHE A 89 3.03 2.68 -5.60
CA PHE A 89 4.34 3.02 -5.07
C PHE A 89 5.48 2.40 -5.87
N PHE A 90 6.53 3.17 -6.06
CA PHE A 90 7.86 2.65 -6.37
C PHE A 90 8.50 2.21 -5.06
N LYS A 91 8.99 0.98 -5.03
CA LYS A 91 9.45 0.30 -3.82
C LYS A 91 10.89 -0.11 -3.94
N THR A 92 11.61 -0.03 -2.83
CA THR A 92 12.95 -0.59 -2.65
C THR A 92 12.98 -1.39 -1.36
N ASN A 93 13.48 -2.62 -1.43
CA ASN A 93 13.76 -3.43 -0.25
C ASN A 93 15.27 -3.60 -0.09
N TYR A 94 15.74 -3.48 1.13
CA TYR A 94 17.11 -3.76 1.53
C TYR A 94 17.11 -4.95 2.48
N TYR A 95 17.66 -6.08 2.02
CA TYR A 95 17.75 -7.31 2.78
C TYR A 95 18.97 -7.26 3.71
N LEU A 96 18.67 -7.35 5.01
CA LEU A 96 19.68 -7.39 6.05
C LEU A 96 20.26 -8.80 6.15
N PHE A 97 21.54 -8.90 6.45
CA PHE A 97 22.20 -10.19 6.76
C PHE A 97 21.98 -11.27 5.69
N ASP A 98 22.06 -10.92 4.42
CA ASP A 98 21.82 -11.82 3.29
C ASP A 98 22.62 -13.13 3.43
N GLY A 99 21.91 -14.25 3.72
CA GLY A 99 22.48 -15.57 3.92
C GLY A 99 23.32 -15.79 5.20
N GLN A 100 23.49 -14.78 6.05
CA GLN A 100 24.35 -14.90 7.25
C GLN A 100 23.64 -15.51 8.46
N ILE A 101 22.33 -15.38 8.57
CA ILE A 101 21.57 -15.89 9.73
C ILE A 101 21.04 -17.28 9.43
N ALA A 102 20.29 -17.43 8.36
CA ALA A 102 19.78 -18.70 7.85
C ALA A 102 19.29 -18.51 6.40
N ASN A 103 19.37 -19.54 5.58
CA ASN A 103 18.92 -19.49 4.19
C ASN A 103 17.40 -19.27 4.04
N SER A 104 16.62 -19.64 5.07
CA SER A 104 15.16 -19.52 5.08
C SER A 104 14.64 -18.27 5.77
N PHE A 105 15.50 -17.45 6.37
CA PHE A 105 15.12 -16.30 7.17
C PHE A 105 15.85 -15.05 6.69
N ARG A 106 15.13 -14.12 6.04
CA ARG A 106 15.72 -12.91 5.44
C ARG A 106 14.97 -11.67 5.89
N PRO A 107 15.44 -10.97 6.94
CA PRO A 107 14.87 -9.70 7.35
C PRO A 107 15.21 -8.60 6.32
N TYR A 108 14.29 -7.65 6.13
CA TYR A 108 14.47 -6.55 5.20
C TYR A 108 13.81 -5.27 5.68
N LEU A 109 14.37 -4.15 5.26
CA LEU A 109 13.76 -2.83 5.33
C LEU A 109 13.12 -2.53 3.98
N THR A 110 11.95 -1.91 4.00
CA THR A 110 11.26 -1.45 2.80
C THR A 110 11.04 0.05 2.86
N PHE A 111 11.24 0.70 1.72
CA PHE A 111 10.88 2.09 1.50
C PHE A 111 10.10 2.19 0.19
N SER A 112 9.01 2.94 0.21
CA SER A 112 8.16 3.14 -0.96
C SER A 112 7.70 4.58 -1.06
N ILE A 113 7.55 5.07 -2.30
CA ILE A 113 7.05 6.42 -2.57
C ILE A 113 6.31 6.43 -3.91
N GLY A 114 5.23 7.19 -4.01
CA GLY A 114 4.49 7.33 -5.25
C GLY A 114 3.14 8.01 -5.08
N PRO A 115 2.38 8.14 -6.16
CA PRO A 115 1.04 8.70 -6.11
C PRO A 115 0.06 7.73 -5.44
N PHE A 116 -0.97 8.29 -4.82
CA PHE A 116 -2.16 7.55 -4.43
C PHE A 116 -3.41 8.34 -4.81
N ILE A 117 -4.49 7.60 -5.10
CA ILE A 117 -5.80 8.15 -5.39
C ILE A 117 -6.69 7.86 -4.19
N ALA A 118 -7.29 8.90 -3.64
CA ALA A 118 -8.34 8.79 -2.63
C ALA A 118 -9.70 8.99 -3.30
N VAL A 119 -10.62 8.09 -3.06
CA VAL A 119 -11.96 8.08 -3.66
C VAL A 119 -12.98 8.08 -2.54
N ASP A 120 -13.83 9.10 -2.54
CA ASP A 120 -14.92 9.27 -1.57
C ASP A 120 -16.25 8.77 -2.17
N GLY A 121 -16.89 7.79 -1.54
CA GLY A 121 -18.15 7.22 -2.02
C GLY A 121 -19.36 8.07 -1.58
N ASP A 122 -20.26 8.40 -2.52
CA ASP A 122 -21.52 9.08 -2.18
C ASP A 122 -22.47 8.15 -1.40
N GLU A 123 -22.63 8.43 -0.12
CA GLU A 123 -23.43 7.63 0.81
C GLU A 123 -24.94 7.72 0.56
N THR A 124 -25.41 8.75 -0.13
CA THR A 124 -26.85 8.91 -0.43
C THR A 124 -27.35 7.88 -1.45
N ILE A 125 -26.42 7.18 -2.11
CA ILE A 125 -26.72 6.24 -3.17
C ILE A 125 -26.57 4.80 -2.69
N SER A 126 -27.68 4.08 -2.56
CA SER A 126 -27.71 2.68 -2.14
C SER A 126 -27.14 1.68 -3.18
N SER A 127 -27.03 2.08 -4.46
CA SER A 127 -26.50 1.22 -5.52
C SER A 127 -24.98 1.34 -5.61
N PHE A 128 -24.24 0.26 -5.37
CA PHE A 128 -22.78 0.22 -5.40
C PHE A 128 -22.17 0.87 -6.65
N SER A 129 -22.63 0.50 -7.85
CA SER A 129 -22.05 1.04 -9.09
C SER A 129 -22.35 2.52 -9.30
N LYS A 130 -23.48 3.05 -8.80
CA LYS A 130 -23.83 4.46 -8.87
C LYS A 130 -23.08 5.26 -7.80
N LYS A 131 -22.92 4.72 -6.60
CA LYS A 131 -22.15 5.28 -5.50
C LYS A 131 -20.74 5.68 -5.96
N TRP A 132 -20.07 4.79 -6.67
CA TRP A 132 -18.69 5.02 -7.13
C TRP A 132 -18.57 5.77 -8.46
N ARG A 133 -19.69 6.08 -9.13
CA ARG A 133 -19.69 6.82 -10.42
C ARG A 133 -19.80 8.34 -10.24
N SER A 134 -20.35 8.80 -9.13
CA SER A 134 -20.50 10.22 -8.77
C SER A 134 -19.49 10.70 -7.74
N THR A 135 -18.40 9.96 -7.56
CA THR A 135 -17.40 10.19 -6.51
C THR A 135 -16.50 11.38 -6.81
N GLU A 136 -16.11 12.08 -5.76
CA GLU A 136 -14.96 12.96 -5.80
C GLU A 136 -13.68 12.15 -5.60
N SER A 137 -12.71 12.36 -6.48
CA SER A 137 -11.40 11.71 -6.38
C SER A 137 -10.29 12.74 -6.38
N GLN A 138 -9.26 12.50 -5.60
CA GLN A 138 -8.07 13.32 -5.59
C GLN A 138 -6.82 12.48 -5.63
N THR A 139 -5.79 12.99 -6.32
CA THR A 139 -4.49 12.33 -6.44
C THR A 139 -3.47 13.09 -5.62
N ASN A 140 -2.79 12.40 -4.73
CA ASN A 140 -1.80 12.94 -3.80
C ASN A 140 -0.51 12.10 -3.86
N LEU A 141 0.55 12.59 -3.21
CA LEU A 141 1.79 11.83 -3.02
C LEU A 141 1.81 11.20 -1.64
N GLY A 142 2.20 9.93 -1.60
CA GLY A 142 2.37 9.18 -0.38
C GLY A 142 3.74 8.52 -0.29
N ALA A 143 4.08 8.09 0.91
CA ALA A 143 5.29 7.34 1.19
C ALA A 143 5.00 6.23 2.21
N SER A 144 5.84 5.21 2.21
CA SER A 144 5.74 4.09 3.16
C SER A 144 7.13 3.65 3.60
N LEU A 145 7.26 3.32 4.86
CA LEU A 145 8.45 2.74 5.46
C LEU A 145 8.05 1.50 6.24
N GLY A 146 8.82 0.42 6.12
CA GLY A 146 8.48 -0.80 6.84
C GLY A 146 9.68 -1.71 7.10
N PHE A 147 9.43 -2.70 7.92
CA PHE A 147 10.33 -3.80 8.23
C PHE A 147 9.57 -5.11 8.06
N GLY A 148 10.21 -6.10 7.43
CA GLY A 148 9.62 -7.40 7.24
C GLY A 148 10.64 -8.52 7.33
N VAL A 149 10.13 -9.72 7.39
CA VAL A 149 10.94 -10.95 7.38
C VAL A 149 10.36 -11.91 6.37
N ASN A 150 11.19 -12.34 5.44
CA ASN A 150 10.86 -13.42 4.50
C ASN A 150 11.21 -14.77 5.11
N PHE A 151 10.27 -15.70 5.01
CA PHE A 151 10.41 -17.10 5.38
C PHE A 151 10.32 -17.95 4.11
N SER A 152 11.45 -18.42 3.60
CA SER A 152 11.49 -19.29 2.43
C SER A 152 11.25 -20.74 2.84
N GLN A 153 10.28 -21.37 2.18
CA GLN A 153 9.96 -22.79 2.40
C GLN A 153 10.78 -23.68 1.48
N PRO A 154 11.01 -24.94 1.86
CA PRO A 154 11.70 -25.91 0.98
C PRO A 154 10.99 -26.13 -0.36
N SER A 155 9.69 -25.89 -0.44
CA SER A 155 8.86 -25.92 -1.66
C SER A 155 9.17 -24.79 -2.67
N GLY A 156 10.01 -23.83 -2.29
CA GLY A 156 10.32 -22.64 -3.10
C GLY A 156 9.41 -21.44 -2.87
N ASN A 157 8.30 -21.64 -2.16
CA ASN A 157 7.40 -20.53 -1.80
C ASN A 157 7.99 -19.69 -0.68
N THR A 158 7.68 -18.39 -0.67
CA THR A 158 8.10 -17.48 0.40
C THR A 158 6.87 -16.83 1.01
N LEU A 159 6.82 -16.85 2.33
CA LEU A 159 5.88 -16.09 3.15
C LEU A 159 6.65 -14.96 3.83
N ALA A 160 6.09 -13.76 3.88
CA ALA A 160 6.67 -12.69 4.67
C ALA A 160 5.66 -12.10 5.63
N LEU A 161 6.16 -11.69 6.76
CA LEU A 161 5.43 -10.93 7.78
C LEU A 161 6.18 -9.65 8.06
N GLY A 162 5.47 -8.59 8.35
CA GLY A 162 6.12 -7.36 8.73
C GLY A 162 5.15 -6.30 9.20
N LEU A 163 5.73 -5.16 9.51
CA LEU A 163 5.03 -3.97 9.96
C LEU A 163 5.59 -2.75 9.22
N GLY A 164 4.79 -1.72 9.13
CA GLY A 164 5.20 -0.48 8.50
C GLY A 164 4.35 0.70 8.93
N TYR A 165 4.66 1.82 8.33
CA TYR A 165 3.96 3.07 8.50
C TYR A 165 3.76 3.71 7.13
N ASP A 166 2.51 4.03 6.79
CA ASP A 166 2.14 4.76 5.60
C ASP A 166 1.95 6.25 5.94
N TYR A 167 2.45 7.11 5.08
CA TYR A 167 2.22 8.55 5.09
C TYR A 167 1.36 8.89 3.87
N LEU A 168 0.05 9.07 4.10
CA LEU A 168 -0.97 9.26 3.06
C LEU A 168 -1.79 10.51 3.35
N ASN A 169 -1.19 11.69 3.12
CA ASN A 169 -1.86 12.96 3.35
C ASN A 169 -2.53 13.45 2.06
N VAL A 170 -3.77 13.93 2.21
CA VAL A 170 -4.54 14.53 1.14
C VAL A 170 -4.47 16.06 1.21
N GLU A 171 -4.44 16.72 0.04
CA GLU A 171 -4.40 18.20 -0.02
C GLU A 171 -5.72 18.83 0.43
N LYS A 172 -6.83 18.17 0.10
CA LYS A 172 -8.16 18.62 0.52
C LYS A 172 -8.74 17.61 1.50
N PRO A 173 -9.15 18.04 2.70
CA PRO A 173 -9.75 17.14 3.68
C PRO A 173 -10.93 16.38 3.10
N ILE A 174 -10.96 15.07 3.28
CA ILE A 174 -12.11 14.22 3.01
C ILE A 174 -12.78 13.98 4.35
N HIS A 175 -14.04 14.47 4.51
CA HIS A 175 -14.79 14.36 5.75
C HIS A 175 -14.01 14.85 6.99
N SER A 176 -13.33 16.00 6.85
CA SER A 176 -12.49 16.60 7.90
C SER A 176 -11.22 15.83 8.25
N LYS A 177 -10.90 14.77 7.51
CA LYS A 177 -9.67 13.99 7.69
C LYS A 177 -8.68 14.31 6.57
N GLU A 178 -7.45 14.65 6.95
CA GLU A 178 -6.35 14.99 6.03
C GLU A 178 -5.31 13.87 5.95
N ASP A 179 -5.20 13.05 7.00
CA ASP A 179 -4.22 11.97 7.11
C ASP A 179 -4.92 10.60 7.14
N PHE A 180 -4.66 9.82 6.11
CA PHE A 180 -5.10 8.43 5.95
C PHE A 180 -3.97 7.43 6.20
N GLY A 181 -2.80 7.92 6.60
CA GLY A 181 -1.66 7.11 6.96
C GLY A 181 -1.81 6.43 8.32
N GLY A 182 -0.76 5.76 8.72
CA GLY A 182 -0.69 5.08 10.02
C GLY A 182 0.10 3.80 9.98
N GLY A 183 0.18 3.16 11.13
CA GLY A 183 0.81 1.85 11.26
C GLY A 183 0.02 0.76 10.54
N TYR A 184 0.71 -0.18 9.94
CA TYR A 184 0.10 -1.38 9.36
C TYR A 184 0.94 -2.62 9.63
N LEU A 185 0.26 -3.76 9.70
CA LEU A 185 0.86 -5.09 9.62
C LEU A 185 0.62 -5.64 8.23
N PHE A 186 1.53 -6.46 7.72
CA PHE A 186 1.31 -7.13 6.45
C PHE A 186 1.70 -8.59 6.50
N LEU A 187 0.92 -9.38 5.76
CA LEU A 187 1.22 -10.75 5.39
C LEU A 187 1.41 -10.78 3.88
N LYS A 188 2.58 -11.22 3.43
CA LYS A 188 2.93 -11.31 2.01
C LYS A 188 3.13 -12.76 1.61
N TYR A 189 2.57 -13.14 0.48
CA TYR A 189 2.76 -14.44 -0.15
C TYR A 189 3.35 -14.29 -1.54
N GLN A 190 4.43 -14.98 -1.79
CA GLN A 190 5.06 -15.01 -3.10
C GLN A 190 4.32 -15.98 -4.03
N ILE A 191 3.81 -15.45 -5.17
CA ILE A 191 3.02 -16.22 -6.14
C ILE A 191 3.93 -16.83 -7.20
N ASN A 192 4.92 -16.06 -7.66
CA ASN A 192 5.79 -16.46 -8.75
C ASN A 192 7.22 -15.97 -8.53
N ARG A 193 8.20 -16.76 -9.00
CA ARG A 193 9.62 -16.47 -8.96
C ARG A 193 10.25 -16.98 -10.26
N GLU A 194 10.72 -16.06 -11.10
CA GLU A 194 11.37 -16.32 -12.38
C GLU A 194 12.81 -15.79 -12.43
#